data_566e8667d3197ec08a523677c456e8a5
#
_entry.id   566e8667d3197ec08a523677c456e8a5
#
_cell.length_a   1.000
_cell.length_b   1.000
_cell.length_c   1.000
_cell.angle_alpha   90.00
_cell.angle_beta   90.00
_cell.angle_gamma   90.00
#
_symmetry.space_group_name_H-M   'P 1'
#
loop_
_entity.id
_entity.type
_entity.pdbx_description
1 polymer ?
#
loop_
_entity_poly.entity_id
_entity_poly.type
_entity_poly.pdbx_seq_one_letter_code
_entity_poly.pdbx_strand_id
1 'polypeptide(L)'
;ELVWADGHKVILGTETVDSLASEGGVNIVKDGNGVSYLGNKEEGDLAYNIMRVPRGGEFKVRLQDGTLVYMNSETELKYPVRFVGKERRVYLSGEAYFEVQRDTAKPFIVVMNGNEVRVLGTEFNVRSYKDEKCQFTTLVTGKVLLTTSDRKCMELLPNEQGIVDPQGELRKEQVDVALYTAWKDGNFVFRKQCLENIMEIVERWYDSCLLYTS
;
A
#
# COMPACT_ATOMS: atom_id res chain seq x y z
N GLU A 1 4.30 10.82 8.35
CA GLU A 1 4.60 10.48 9.75
C GLU A 1 4.90 9.00 9.86
N LEU A 2 5.99 8.64 10.53
CA LEU A 2 6.30 7.27 10.92
C LEU A 2 6.03 7.13 12.43
N VAL A 3 5.21 6.16 12.81
CA VAL A 3 4.94 5.80 14.21
C VAL A 3 5.63 4.48 14.49
N TRP A 4 6.53 4.48 15.46
CA TRP A 4 7.29 3.33 15.90
C TRP A 4 6.45 2.37 16.75
N ALA A 5 6.91 1.15 16.92
CA ALA A 5 6.24 0.16 17.75
C ALA A 5 6.09 0.58 19.21
N ASP A 6 7.01 1.38 19.73
CA ASP A 6 6.97 1.98 21.09
C ASP A 6 6.06 3.22 21.19
N GLY A 7 5.43 3.64 20.07
CA GLY A 7 4.56 4.81 19.99
C GLY A 7 5.28 6.13 19.71
N HIS A 8 6.62 6.12 19.60
CA HIS A 8 7.37 7.31 19.21
C HIS A 8 7.02 7.72 17.78
N LYS A 9 6.90 9.03 17.53
CA LYS A 9 6.50 9.58 16.24
C LYS A 9 7.61 10.41 15.62
N VAL A 10 7.88 10.17 14.33
CA VAL A 10 8.86 10.95 13.56
C VAL A 10 8.17 11.52 12.33
N ILE A 11 8.28 12.84 12.15
CA ILE A 11 7.84 13.52 10.93
C ILE A 11 8.99 13.46 9.95
N LEU A 12 8.80 12.71 8.87
CA LEU A 12 9.79 12.58 7.79
C LEU A 12 9.69 13.80 6.87
N GLY A 13 10.26 14.92 7.32
CA GLY A 13 10.35 16.15 6.52
C GLY A 13 11.48 16.11 5.49
N THR A 14 11.78 17.27 4.89
CA THR A 14 12.83 17.47 3.87
C THR A 14 14.26 17.41 4.42
N GLU A 15 14.44 17.32 5.74
CA GLU A 15 15.77 17.24 6.34
C GLU A 15 16.41 15.87 6.09
N THR A 16 17.66 15.89 5.68
CA THR A 16 18.50 14.69 5.46
C THR A 16 18.92 14.12 6.81
N VAL A 17 18.22 13.07 7.25
CA VAL A 17 18.66 12.27 8.40
C VAL A 17 19.19 10.95 7.86
N ASP A 18 20.50 10.75 7.92
CA ASP A 18 21.19 9.58 7.35
C ASP A 18 20.86 8.27 8.07
N SER A 19 20.44 8.32 9.34
CA SER A 19 19.86 7.18 10.06
C SER A 19 18.83 7.67 11.07
N LEU A 20 17.63 7.08 11.05
CA LEU A 20 16.54 7.49 11.94
C LEU A 20 16.65 6.82 13.31
N ALA A 21 16.97 5.54 13.36
CA ALA A 21 17.21 4.77 14.58
C ALA A 21 17.58 3.30 14.27
N SER A 22 17.89 2.54 15.33
CA SER A 22 17.98 1.08 15.27
C SER A 22 16.89 0.49 16.17
N GLU A 23 15.92 -0.22 15.60
CA GLU A 23 14.83 -0.85 16.33
C GLU A 23 14.83 -2.36 16.07
N GLY A 24 14.78 -3.16 17.15
CA GLY A 24 14.78 -4.62 17.04
C GLY A 24 15.99 -5.18 16.29
N GLY A 25 17.14 -4.47 16.25
CA GLY A 25 18.33 -4.86 15.51
C GLY A 25 18.28 -4.59 14.00
N VAL A 26 17.33 -3.79 13.54
CA VAL A 26 17.21 -3.32 12.16
C VAL A 26 17.53 -1.83 12.13
N ASN A 27 18.43 -1.43 11.25
CA ASN A 27 18.74 -0.01 11.02
C ASN A 27 17.70 0.57 10.06
N ILE A 28 17.17 1.72 10.42
CA ILE A 28 16.20 2.44 9.60
C ILE A 28 16.89 3.65 9.01
N VAL A 29 16.99 3.68 7.70
CA VAL A 29 17.66 4.72 6.92
C VAL A 29 16.67 5.46 6.07
N LYS A 30 16.72 6.79 6.10
CA LYS A 30 15.98 7.64 5.16
C LYS A 30 16.77 7.76 3.86
N ASP A 31 16.14 7.48 2.73
CA ASP A 31 16.69 7.62 1.40
C ASP A 31 15.80 8.54 0.55
N GLY A 32 16.14 9.80 0.45
CA GLY A 32 15.33 10.80 -0.25
C GLY A 32 13.90 10.88 0.31
N ASN A 33 12.91 10.59 -0.52
CA ASN A 33 11.49 10.53 -0.15
C ASN A 33 11.05 9.18 0.44
N GLY A 34 11.98 8.30 0.83
CA GLY A 34 11.67 6.96 1.30
C GLY A 34 12.36 6.60 2.62
N VAL A 35 11.92 5.47 3.18
CA VAL A 35 12.52 4.81 4.34
C VAL A 35 12.89 3.39 3.96
N SER A 36 14.10 2.97 4.34
CA SER A 36 14.61 1.62 4.11
C SER A 36 14.97 0.95 5.42
N TYR A 37 14.63 -0.33 5.55
CA TYR A 37 14.95 -1.17 6.69
C TYR A 37 16.13 -2.07 6.34
N LEU A 38 17.25 -1.91 7.05
CA LEU A 38 18.50 -2.65 6.82
C LEU A 38 18.90 -3.42 8.07
N GLY A 39 19.03 -4.73 7.99
CA GLY A 39 19.56 -5.56 9.07
C GLY A 39 18.93 -6.94 9.18
N ASN A 40 19.71 -7.89 9.71
CA ASN A 40 19.35 -9.30 9.87
C ASN A 40 19.66 -9.77 11.31
N LYS A 41 18.89 -9.36 12.30
CA LYS A 41 18.94 -10.02 13.61
C LYS A 41 17.69 -10.87 13.83
N GLU A 42 17.88 -12.13 14.27
CA GLU A 42 16.81 -13.13 14.38
C GLU A 42 16.02 -13.07 15.69
N GLU A 43 16.37 -12.24 16.67
CA GLU A 43 15.73 -12.21 17.98
C GLU A 43 15.03 -10.85 18.26
N GLY A 44 13.76 -10.90 18.61
CA GLY A 44 12.95 -9.78 19.08
C GLY A 44 11.46 -10.00 18.86
N ASP A 45 10.65 -9.37 19.70
CA ASP A 45 9.20 -9.39 19.61
C ASP A 45 8.69 -8.80 18.28
N LEU A 46 7.49 -9.20 17.87
CA LEU A 46 6.78 -8.68 16.68
C LEU A 46 6.44 -7.19 16.89
N ALA A 47 7.39 -6.33 16.55
CA ALA A 47 7.20 -4.89 16.55
C ALA A 47 6.57 -4.44 15.22
N TYR A 48 5.55 -3.58 15.28
CA TYR A 48 4.87 -3.02 14.12
C TYR A 48 5.08 -1.52 14.05
N ASN A 49 5.48 -1.04 12.89
CA ASN A 49 5.50 0.37 12.57
C ASN A 49 4.27 0.76 11.74
N ILE A 50 3.87 2.01 11.86
CA ILE A 50 2.79 2.58 11.06
C ILE A 50 3.33 3.78 10.30
N MET A 51 3.29 3.70 8.98
CA MET A 51 3.56 4.81 8.09
C MET A 51 2.26 5.48 7.70
N ARG A 52 2.17 6.80 7.89
CA ARG A 52 1.03 7.62 7.49
C ARG A 52 1.45 8.68 6.50
N VAL A 53 0.80 8.69 5.37
CA VAL A 53 0.94 9.72 4.35
C VAL A 53 -0.23 10.69 4.49
N PRO A 54 0.01 11.98 4.73
CA PRO A 54 -1.07 12.95 4.80
C PRO A 54 -1.68 13.22 3.43
N ARG A 55 -2.76 14.00 3.39
CA ARG A 55 -3.31 14.57 2.17
C ARG A 55 -2.24 15.40 1.45
N GLY A 56 -2.19 15.35 0.15
CA GLY A 56 -1.19 16.04 -0.67
C GLY A 56 0.20 15.43 -0.63
N GLY A 57 0.40 14.30 0.06
CA GLY A 57 1.68 13.63 0.16
C GLY A 57 1.72 12.31 -0.61
N GLU A 58 2.92 11.88 -0.92
CA GLU A 58 3.25 10.53 -1.38
C GLU A 58 4.52 10.08 -0.70
N PHE A 59 4.65 8.78 -0.48
CA PHE A 59 5.80 8.24 0.22
C PHE A 59 6.18 6.86 -0.32
N LYS A 60 7.46 6.53 -0.20
CA LYS A 60 7.99 5.22 -0.61
C LYS A 60 8.66 4.55 0.58
N VAL A 61 8.34 3.29 0.82
CA VAL A 61 8.99 2.48 1.85
C VAL A 61 9.53 1.19 1.26
N ARG A 62 10.78 0.87 1.60
CA ARG A 62 11.38 -0.44 1.33
C ARG A 62 11.32 -1.26 2.59
N LEU A 63 10.54 -2.33 2.57
CA LEU A 63 10.41 -3.27 3.67
C LEU A 63 11.66 -4.13 3.83
N GLN A 64 11.77 -4.80 4.98
CA GLN A 64 12.95 -5.61 5.33
C GLN A 64 13.23 -6.77 4.35
N ASP A 65 12.20 -7.29 3.69
CA ASP A 65 12.31 -8.35 2.67
C ASP A 65 12.72 -7.84 1.28
N GLY A 66 12.92 -6.52 1.13
CA GLY A 66 13.23 -5.86 -0.13
C GLY A 66 12.00 -5.40 -0.93
N THR A 67 10.79 -5.74 -0.49
CA THR A 67 9.54 -5.28 -1.11
C THR A 67 9.48 -3.75 -1.08
N LEU A 68 9.18 -3.13 -2.23
CA LEU A 68 8.92 -1.70 -2.34
C LEU A 68 7.42 -1.43 -2.29
N VAL A 69 7.05 -0.43 -1.50
CA VAL A 69 5.67 0.03 -1.39
C VAL A 69 5.64 1.53 -1.66
N TYR A 70 4.94 1.94 -2.70
CA TYR A 70 4.60 3.33 -2.98
C TYR A 70 3.25 3.61 -2.34
N MET A 71 3.16 4.64 -1.55
CA MET A 71 1.97 5.00 -0.79
C MET A 71 1.42 6.32 -1.31
N ASN A 72 0.16 6.32 -1.69
CA ASN A 72 -0.56 7.50 -2.15
C ASN A 72 -1.03 8.37 -0.97
N SER A 73 -1.58 9.53 -1.27
CA SER A 73 -2.17 10.46 -0.31
C SER A 73 -3.22 9.78 0.59
N GLU A 74 -3.33 10.22 1.84
CA GLU A 74 -4.29 9.70 2.85
C GLU A 74 -4.16 8.19 3.09
N THR A 75 -2.93 7.67 2.99
CA THR A 75 -2.67 6.23 3.14
C THR A 75 -1.97 5.92 4.46
N GLU A 76 -2.44 4.88 5.11
CA GLU A 76 -1.81 4.26 6.28
C GLU A 76 -1.38 2.84 5.94
N LEU A 77 -0.10 2.53 6.17
CA LEU A 77 0.47 1.19 6.08
C LEU A 77 1.02 0.77 7.44
N LYS A 78 0.47 -0.32 8.01
CA LYS A 78 1.01 -0.96 9.21
C LYS A 78 1.74 -2.23 8.79
N TYR A 79 3.00 -2.34 9.18
CA TYR A 79 3.88 -3.44 8.79
C TYR A 79 4.84 -3.80 9.92
N PRO A 80 5.24 -5.08 10.04
CA PRO A 80 6.21 -5.48 11.04
C PRO A 80 7.61 -4.98 10.65
N VAL A 81 8.42 -4.62 11.64
CA VAL A 81 9.84 -4.28 11.44
C VAL A 81 10.57 -5.44 10.76
N ARG A 82 10.15 -6.68 11.07
CA ARG A 82 10.63 -7.91 10.44
C ARG A 82 9.49 -8.88 10.19
N PHE A 83 9.56 -9.60 9.09
CA PHE A 83 8.63 -10.67 8.80
C PHE A 83 9.06 -11.95 9.52
N VAL A 84 8.38 -12.30 10.61
CA VAL A 84 8.58 -13.55 11.36
C VAL A 84 7.51 -14.57 10.95
N GLY A 85 7.86 -15.90 11.02
CA GLY A 85 6.93 -16.97 10.70
C GLY A 85 6.80 -17.26 9.21
N LYS A 86 5.65 -17.82 8.80
CA LYS A 86 5.43 -18.41 7.48
C LYS A 86 4.87 -17.46 6.44
N GLU A 87 4.55 -16.21 6.81
CA GLU A 87 3.90 -15.22 5.96
C GLU A 87 4.54 -13.84 6.16
N ARG A 88 4.45 -12.98 5.14
CA ARG A 88 4.82 -11.56 5.16
C ARG A 88 3.53 -10.74 5.13
N ARG A 89 3.04 -10.30 6.29
CA ARG A 89 1.73 -9.69 6.44
C ARG A 89 1.83 -8.20 6.74
N VAL A 90 1.10 -7.39 5.97
CA VAL A 90 0.96 -5.94 6.14
C VAL A 90 -0.52 -5.56 6.11
N TYR A 91 -0.84 -4.38 6.65
CA TYR A 91 -2.21 -3.87 6.73
C TYR A 91 -2.28 -2.50 6.06
N LEU A 92 -3.21 -2.34 5.13
CA LEU A 92 -3.37 -1.13 4.33
C LEU A 92 -4.75 -0.50 4.55
N SER A 93 -4.76 0.83 4.69
CA SER A 93 -5.93 1.68 4.53
C SER A 93 -5.53 2.85 3.63
N GLY A 94 -6.18 3.04 2.50
CA GLY A 94 -5.80 4.00 1.47
C GLY A 94 -5.39 3.32 0.17
N GLU A 95 -4.42 3.88 -0.54
CA GLU A 95 -3.95 3.34 -1.82
C GLU A 95 -2.43 3.15 -1.82
N ALA A 96 -2.00 1.95 -2.25
CA ALA A 96 -0.58 1.64 -2.38
C ALA A 96 -0.30 0.73 -3.58
N TYR A 97 0.83 0.98 -4.22
CA TYR A 97 1.41 0.13 -5.23
C TYR A 97 2.55 -0.69 -4.62
N PHE A 98 2.53 -1.99 -4.87
CA PHE A 98 3.48 -2.95 -4.30
C PHE A 98 4.33 -3.57 -5.41
N GLU A 99 5.65 -3.51 -5.25
CA GLU A 99 6.62 -4.32 -5.98
C GLU A 99 7.16 -5.39 -5.01
N VAL A 100 6.48 -6.53 -4.95
CA VAL A 100 6.77 -7.54 -3.94
C VAL A 100 7.97 -8.39 -4.34
N GLN A 101 8.96 -8.46 -3.45
CA GLN A 101 10.11 -9.37 -3.61
C GLN A 101 9.64 -10.82 -3.69
N ARG A 102 10.09 -11.52 -4.74
CA ARG A 102 9.67 -12.91 -4.97
C ARG A 102 10.20 -13.86 -3.88
N ASP A 103 9.26 -14.51 -3.22
CA ASP A 103 9.51 -15.60 -2.29
C ASP A 103 8.32 -16.56 -2.28
N THR A 104 8.51 -17.76 -2.84
CA THR A 104 7.46 -18.77 -2.98
C THR A 104 7.23 -19.55 -1.69
N ALA A 105 8.20 -19.56 -0.77
CA ALA A 105 8.11 -20.25 0.51
C ALA A 105 7.36 -19.41 1.56
N LYS A 106 7.37 -18.07 1.41
CA LYS A 106 6.80 -17.12 2.37
C LYS A 106 5.92 -16.10 1.67
N PRO A 107 4.61 -16.40 1.47
CA PRO A 107 3.67 -15.52 0.80
C PRO A 107 3.62 -14.13 1.42
N PHE A 108 3.42 -13.10 0.58
CA PHE A 108 3.14 -11.73 1.00
C PHE A 108 1.63 -11.50 1.01
N ILE A 109 1.12 -10.92 2.10
CA ILE A 109 -0.31 -10.72 2.31
C ILE A 109 -0.57 -9.26 2.65
N VAL A 110 -1.39 -8.59 1.85
CA VAL A 110 -1.95 -7.27 2.17
C VAL A 110 -3.35 -7.46 2.71
N VAL A 111 -3.57 -7.01 3.94
CA VAL A 111 -4.90 -7.02 4.59
C VAL A 111 -5.52 -5.63 4.43
N MET A 112 -6.73 -5.58 3.91
CA MET A 112 -7.50 -4.36 3.68
C MET A 112 -8.94 -4.56 4.12
N ASN A 113 -9.34 -3.86 5.18
CA ASN A 113 -10.72 -3.92 5.73
C ASN A 113 -11.28 -5.37 5.83
N GLY A 114 -10.46 -6.30 6.35
CA GLY A 114 -10.85 -7.70 6.53
C GLY A 114 -10.66 -8.61 5.31
N ASN A 115 -10.42 -8.06 4.13
CA ASN A 115 -10.09 -8.81 2.92
C ASN A 115 -8.57 -8.97 2.77
N GLU A 116 -8.12 -10.00 2.05
CA GLU A 116 -6.71 -10.32 1.88
C GLU A 116 -6.33 -10.42 0.40
N VAL A 117 -5.19 -9.82 0.05
CA VAL A 117 -4.49 -10.01 -1.23
C VAL A 117 -3.24 -10.80 -0.96
N ARG A 118 -3.15 -12.03 -1.49
CA ARG A 118 -2.02 -12.94 -1.33
C ARG A 118 -1.24 -13.04 -2.63
N VAL A 119 0.10 -12.89 -2.53
CA VAL A 119 1.03 -12.96 -3.66
C VAL A 119 2.33 -13.65 -3.28
N LEU A 120 3.14 -14.06 -4.29
CA LEU A 120 4.45 -14.71 -4.10
C LEU A 120 5.61 -13.89 -4.68
N GLY A 121 5.33 -12.81 -5.40
CA GLY A 121 6.30 -11.97 -6.08
C GLY A 121 5.61 -11.33 -7.29
N THR A 122 5.05 -10.16 -7.12
CA THR A 122 3.97 -9.63 -7.94
C THR A 122 4.00 -8.11 -7.87
N GLU A 123 3.69 -7.44 -8.97
CA GLU A 123 3.44 -6.01 -9.00
C GLU A 123 1.94 -5.74 -9.13
N PHE A 124 1.39 -4.98 -8.20
CA PHE A 124 -0.06 -4.71 -8.16
C PHE A 124 -0.37 -3.44 -7.37
N ASN A 125 -1.50 -2.82 -7.68
CA ASN A 125 -2.07 -1.69 -6.95
C ASN A 125 -3.24 -2.15 -6.09
N VAL A 126 -3.35 -1.64 -4.88
CA VAL A 126 -4.50 -1.82 -3.99
C VAL A 126 -5.05 -0.47 -3.61
N ARG A 127 -6.37 -0.28 -3.77
CA ARG A 127 -7.09 0.91 -3.34
C ARG A 127 -8.23 0.50 -2.41
N SER A 128 -8.16 0.95 -1.17
CA SER A 128 -9.09 0.62 -0.09
C SER A 128 -9.19 1.78 0.90
N TYR A 129 -9.72 2.91 0.44
CA TYR A 129 -10.01 4.07 1.31
C TYR A 129 -11.25 3.81 2.16
N LYS A 130 -11.27 4.37 3.37
CA LYS A 130 -12.38 4.18 4.33
C LYS A 130 -13.69 4.83 3.89
N ASP A 131 -13.59 5.91 3.13
CA ASP A 131 -14.70 6.69 2.57
C ASP A 131 -15.21 6.11 1.23
N GLU A 132 -14.49 5.16 0.65
CA GLU A 132 -14.91 4.48 -0.58
C GLU A 132 -15.72 3.21 -0.29
N LYS A 133 -16.73 2.97 -1.12
CA LYS A 133 -17.63 1.81 -0.96
C LYS A 133 -16.96 0.51 -1.37
N CYS A 134 -16.16 0.53 -2.42
CA CYS A 134 -15.52 -0.65 -2.98
C CYS A 134 -14.03 -0.66 -2.72
N GLN A 135 -13.44 -1.84 -2.74
CA GLN A 135 -11.99 -2.04 -2.71
C GLN A 135 -11.55 -2.58 -4.07
N PHE A 136 -10.40 -2.12 -4.53
CA PHE A 136 -9.89 -2.45 -5.86
C PHE A 136 -8.48 -3.04 -5.73
N THR A 137 -8.23 -4.11 -6.47
CA THR A 137 -6.89 -4.71 -6.62
C THR A 137 -6.59 -4.87 -8.09
N THR A 138 -5.63 -4.12 -8.61
CA THR A 138 -5.24 -4.12 -10.02
C THR A 138 -3.91 -4.83 -10.19
N LEU A 139 -3.89 -5.89 -10.98
CA LEU A 139 -2.69 -6.69 -11.19
C LEU A 139 -1.91 -6.24 -12.43
N VAL A 140 -0.62 -5.95 -12.24
CA VAL A 140 0.32 -5.56 -13.31
C VAL A 140 1.12 -6.77 -13.78
N THR A 141 1.84 -7.43 -12.88
CA THR A 141 2.65 -8.63 -13.21
C THR A 141 2.47 -9.71 -12.16
N GLY A 142 2.59 -10.97 -12.55
CA GLY A 142 2.52 -12.12 -11.64
C GLY A 142 1.11 -12.67 -11.47
N LYS A 143 0.72 -12.99 -10.23
CA LYS A 143 -0.56 -13.59 -9.86
C LYS A 143 -1.01 -13.10 -8.49
N VAL A 144 -2.29 -12.82 -8.36
CA VAL A 144 -2.95 -12.43 -7.11
C VAL A 144 -4.04 -13.44 -6.77
N LEU A 145 -4.11 -13.83 -5.50
CA LEU A 145 -5.27 -14.47 -4.91
C LEU A 145 -5.93 -13.45 -3.96
N LEU A 146 -7.10 -12.96 -4.35
CA LEU A 146 -7.96 -12.08 -3.55
C LEU A 146 -8.94 -12.94 -2.74
N THR A 147 -9.01 -12.72 -1.43
CA THR A 147 -9.90 -13.46 -0.52
C THR A 147 -10.70 -12.46 0.32
N THR A 148 -12.01 -12.61 0.36
CA THR A 148 -12.88 -11.77 1.21
C THR A 148 -12.93 -12.27 2.65
N SER A 149 -13.44 -11.43 3.56
CA SER A 149 -13.73 -11.81 4.94
C SER A 149 -14.62 -13.06 5.05
N ASP A 150 -15.55 -13.25 4.09
CA ASP A 150 -16.42 -14.42 3.99
C ASP A 150 -15.78 -15.63 3.30
N ARG A 151 -14.45 -15.56 3.06
CA ARG A 151 -13.66 -16.62 2.42
C ARG A 151 -14.02 -16.92 0.96
N LYS A 152 -14.68 -16.03 0.26
CA LYS A 152 -14.78 -16.09 -1.20
C LYS A 152 -13.40 -15.78 -1.79
N CYS A 153 -12.99 -16.53 -2.80
CA CYS A 153 -11.68 -16.39 -3.41
C CYS A 153 -11.79 -16.07 -4.90
N MET A 154 -10.90 -15.24 -5.39
CA MET A 154 -10.77 -14.90 -6.81
C MET A 154 -9.29 -14.79 -7.18
N GLU A 155 -8.92 -15.43 -8.28
CA GLU A 155 -7.60 -15.28 -8.87
C GLU A 155 -7.62 -14.18 -9.94
N LEU A 156 -6.60 -13.31 -9.90
CA LEU A 156 -6.37 -12.29 -10.90
C LEU A 156 -5.14 -12.63 -11.73
N LEU A 157 -5.25 -12.35 -13.02
CA LEU A 157 -4.18 -12.39 -14.02
C LEU A 157 -3.77 -10.96 -14.41
N PRO A 158 -2.60 -10.75 -15.03
CA PRO A 158 -2.17 -9.43 -15.48
C PRO A 158 -3.24 -8.71 -16.33
N ASN A 159 -3.38 -7.41 -16.09
CA ASN A 159 -4.42 -6.52 -16.63
C ASN A 159 -5.85 -6.82 -16.14
N GLU A 160 -6.02 -7.63 -15.08
CA GLU A 160 -7.30 -7.76 -14.40
C GLU A 160 -7.34 -6.89 -13.13
N GLN A 161 -8.51 -6.33 -12.86
CA GLN A 161 -8.84 -5.66 -11.62
C GLN A 161 -9.92 -6.45 -10.89
N GLY A 162 -9.63 -6.84 -9.64
CA GLY A 162 -10.60 -7.42 -8.70
C GLY A 162 -11.28 -6.31 -7.92
N ILE A 163 -12.57 -6.41 -7.75
CA ILE A 163 -13.42 -5.46 -7.05
C ILE A 163 -14.18 -6.20 -5.96
N VAL A 164 -14.07 -5.70 -4.72
CA VAL A 164 -14.89 -6.16 -3.59
C VAL A 164 -15.87 -5.05 -3.27
N ASP A 165 -17.16 -5.35 -3.36
CA ASP A 165 -18.21 -4.41 -3.03
C ASP A 165 -18.53 -4.39 -1.51
N PRO A 166 -19.40 -3.47 -1.02
CA PRO A 166 -19.77 -3.40 0.40
C PRO A 166 -20.47 -4.65 0.95
N GLN A 167 -21.03 -5.48 0.07
CA GLN A 167 -21.68 -6.75 0.42
C GLN A 167 -20.69 -7.92 0.45
N GLY A 168 -19.41 -7.68 0.14
CA GLY A 168 -18.36 -8.70 0.06
C GLY A 168 -18.44 -9.54 -1.22
N GLU A 169 -19.17 -9.08 -2.25
CA GLU A 169 -19.21 -9.76 -3.53
C GLU A 169 -17.96 -9.43 -4.34
N LEU A 170 -17.41 -10.48 -4.96
CA LEU A 170 -16.22 -10.40 -5.82
C LEU A 170 -16.63 -10.32 -7.29
N ARG A 171 -16.08 -9.35 -7.98
CA ARG A 171 -16.12 -9.28 -9.44
C ARG A 171 -14.76 -8.91 -10.00
N LYS A 172 -14.48 -9.24 -11.23
CA LYS A 172 -13.26 -8.81 -11.92
C LYS A 172 -13.56 -8.32 -13.33
N GLU A 173 -12.70 -7.45 -13.80
CA GLU A 173 -12.78 -6.87 -15.13
C GLU A 173 -11.39 -6.69 -15.74
N GLN A 174 -11.32 -6.67 -17.06
CA GLN A 174 -10.10 -6.32 -17.79
C GLN A 174 -9.93 -4.81 -17.80
N VAL A 175 -8.73 -4.35 -17.45
CA VAL A 175 -8.44 -2.92 -17.34
C VAL A 175 -7.12 -2.54 -18.03
N ASP A 176 -7.00 -1.28 -18.38
CA ASP A 176 -5.73 -0.65 -18.71
C ASP A 176 -5.04 -0.27 -17.39
N VAL A 177 -4.03 -1.04 -17.00
CA VAL A 177 -3.35 -0.86 -15.70
C VAL A 177 -2.74 0.54 -15.52
N ALA A 178 -2.38 1.21 -16.62
CA ALA A 178 -1.83 2.57 -16.55
C ALA A 178 -2.80 3.57 -15.89
N LEU A 179 -4.11 3.36 -16.02
CA LEU A 179 -5.13 4.21 -15.39
C LEU A 179 -5.10 4.13 -13.84
N TYR A 180 -4.57 3.05 -13.30
CA TYR A 180 -4.61 2.76 -11.86
C TYR A 180 -3.22 2.81 -11.21
N THR A 181 -2.16 2.94 -12.01
CA THR A 181 -0.77 2.86 -11.50
C THR A 181 0.09 4.07 -11.86
N ALA A 182 -0.35 4.94 -12.78
CA ALA A 182 0.40 6.10 -13.24
C ALA A 182 0.70 7.12 -12.11
N TRP A 183 -0.13 7.12 -11.07
CA TRP A 183 0.03 8.01 -9.93
C TRP A 183 1.39 7.84 -9.22
N LYS A 184 1.94 6.63 -9.14
CA LYS A 184 3.24 6.34 -8.52
C LYS A 184 4.41 7.01 -9.24
N ASP A 185 4.21 7.45 -10.47
CA ASP A 185 5.15 8.17 -11.33
C ASP A 185 4.78 9.66 -11.44
N GLY A 186 3.89 10.16 -10.55
CA GLY A 186 3.43 11.54 -10.51
C GLY A 186 2.47 11.94 -11.64
N ASN A 187 1.84 10.96 -12.30
CA ASN A 187 0.95 11.19 -13.43
C ASN A 187 -0.50 10.81 -13.10
N PHE A 188 -1.45 11.60 -13.57
CA PHE A 188 -2.87 11.26 -13.54
C PHE A 188 -3.36 10.92 -14.93
N VAL A 189 -3.99 9.78 -15.07
CA VAL A 189 -4.59 9.34 -16.34
C VAL A 189 -6.07 9.05 -16.09
N PHE A 190 -6.95 9.85 -16.70
CA PHE A 190 -8.38 9.71 -16.60
C PHE A 190 -8.97 9.30 -17.95
N ARG A 191 -9.85 8.30 -17.96
CA ARG A 191 -10.54 7.85 -19.17
C ARG A 191 -12.01 7.63 -18.86
N LYS A 192 -12.89 8.45 -19.46
CA LYS A 192 -14.37 8.34 -19.35
C LYS A 192 -14.87 8.28 -17.88
N GLN A 193 -14.24 8.99 -16.98
CA GLN A 193 -14.67 9.12 -15.59
C GLN A 193 -15.56 10.37 -15.44
N CYS A 194 -16.51 10.34 -14.52
CA CYS A 194 -17.28 11.53 -14.19
C CYS A 194 -16.39 12.55 -13.46
N LEU A 195 -16.72 13.82 -13.58
CA LEU A 195 -15.93 14.91 -13.00
C LEU A 195 -15.83 14.80 -11.47
N GLU A 196 -16.88 14.34 -10.80
CA GLU A 196 -16.90 14.11 -9.35
C GLU A 196 -15.79 13.16 -8.90
N ASN A 197 -15.64 11.99 -9.55
CA ASN A 197 -14.57 11.04 -9.22
C ASN A 197 -13.16 11.61 -9.49
N ILE A 198 -13.02 12.41 -10.55
CA ILE A 198 -11.76 13.10 -10.85
C ILE A 198 -11.43 14.09 -9.74
N MET A 199 -12.43 14.88 -9.31
CA MET A 199 -12.25 15.88 -8.27
C MET A 199 -11.90 15.27 -6.92
N GLU A 200 -12.50 14.13 -6.52
CA GLU A 200 -12.16 13.40 -5.30
C GLU A 200 -10.67 12.95 -5.30
N ILE A 201 -10.17 12.49 -6.45
CA ILE A 201 -8.75 12.13 -6.59
C ILE A 201 -7.86 13.36 -6.46
N VAL A 202 -8.21 14.46 -7.14
CA VAL A 202 -7.45 15.71 -7.14
C VAL A 202 -7.45 16.35 -5.74
N GLU A 203 -8.56 16.34 -5.01
CA GLU A 203 -8.66 16.84 -3.64
C GLU A 203 -7.68 16.11 -2.68
N ARG A 204 -7.52 14.78 -2.84
CA ARG A 204 -6.56 14.02 -2.03
C ARG A 204 -5.11 14.44 -2.29
N TRP A 205 -4.80 14.84 -3.53
CA TRP A 205 -3.44 15.17 -3.95
C TRP A 205 -3.03 16.61 -3.66
N TYR A 206 -3.94 17.54 -3.69
CA TYR A 206 -3.63 18.98 -3.62
C TYR A 206 -4.01 19.63 -2.29
N ASP A 207 -4.50 18.87 -1.30
CA ASP A 207 -4.97 19.40 -0.01
C ASP A 207 -5.88 20.64 -0.19
N SER A 208 -6.69 20.66 -1.23
CA SER A 208 -7.58 21.74 -1.59
C SER A 208 -9.02 21.29 -1.50
N CYS A 209 -9.83 22.06 -0.77
CA CYS A 209 -11.27 21.86 -0.75
C CYS A 209 -11.85 22.48 -2.04
N LEU A 210 -12.23 21.64 -2.98
CA LEU A 210 -12.86 22.07 -4.23
C LEU A 210 -14.37 22.15 -4.03
N LEU A 211 -14.86 23.35 -3.74
CA LEU A 211 -16.29 23.62 -3.69
C LEU A 211 -16.81 23.86 -5.12
N TYR A 212 -17.56 22.92 -5.65
CA TYR A 212 -18.33 23.16 -6.86
C TYR A 212 -19.80 23.33 -6.50
N THR A 213 -20.38 24.43 -6.97
CA THR A 213 -21.83 24.68 -6.89
C THR A 213 -22.48 24.10 -8.13
N SER A 214 -23.41 23.20 -7.93
CA SER A 214 -24.33 22.70 -8.97
C SER A 214 -25.26 23.79 -9.50
#